data_31affb5c9b01c7e85a8bd13f19011388
#
_entry.id   31affb5c9b01c7e85a8bd13f19011388
#
_cell.length_a   1.000
_cell.length_b   1.000
_cell.length_c   1.000
_cell.angle_alpha   90.00
_cell.angle_beta   90.00
_cell.angle_gamma   90.00
#
_symmetry.space_group_name_H-M   'P 1'
#
loop_
_entity.id
_entity.type
_entity.pdbx_description
1 polymer ?
#
loop_
_entity_poly.entity_id
_entity_poly.type
_entity_poly.pdbx_seq_one_letter_code
_entity_poly.pdbx_strand_id
1 'polypeptide(L)'
;KFWLTFAALTLVILMLARPQFGSKMETVKRSGVEAVIALDISNSMLAEDVTPSRLDKSKKLISRLVDTFNNDKVGLIVFAGDAFTQLPITSDYVSAKMFLETINPSLITTQGTDIGTAIRLAMKSFTPQEGVGRAIIVITDGENHEGGAVEAAQEAAEKGMQVFVLGVGSPDGSPIPAENGSNNFRRDKDGNVIVTRLNEQMCQEIAKAGNGMYIRVDNTNSAEKVLNNEIAKLSKADVESQVYTEFDEQFQALAWLVLILLVVE
;
A
#
# COMPACT_ATOMS: atom_id res chain seq x y z
N LYS A 1 -60.48 30.82 -10.69
CA LYS A 1 -59.57 31.14 -9.57
C LYS A 1 -59.39 29.95 -8.61
N PHE A 2 -60.47 29.44 -7.96
CA PHE A 2 -60.39 28.32 -7.00
C PHE A 2 -59.61 27.09 -7.52
N TRP A 3 -59.87 26.67 -8.77
CA TRP A 3 -59.15 25.51 -9.37
C TRP A 3 -57.68 25.80 -9.66
N LEU A 4 -57.32 27.05 -9.96
CA LEU A 4 -55.92 27.45 -10.20
C LEU A 4 -55.12 27.46 -8.90
N THR A 5 -55.68 28.01 -7.81
CA THR A 5 -55.06 27.98 -6.48
C THR A 5 -54.89 26.56 -5.96
N PHE A 6 -55.90 25.68 -6.18
CA PHE A 6 -55.78 24.28 -5.80
C PHE A 6 -54.70 23.54 -6.57
N ALA A 7 -54.58 23.79 -7.88
CA ALA A 7 -53.50 23.20 -8.71
C ALA A 7 -52.11 23.71 -8.27
N ALA A 8 -51.99 25.00 -8.00
CA ALA A 8 -50.73 25.58 -7.50
C ALA A 8 -50.32 24.96 -6.15
N LEU A 9 -51.29 24.81 -5.23
CA LEU A 9 -51.01 24.18 -3.92
C LEU A 9 -50.56 22.71 -4.07
N THR A 10 -51.19 21.96 -4.96
CA THR A 10 -50.82 20.57 -5.24
C THR A 10 -49.41 20.48 -5.80
N LEU A 11 -49.02 21.40 -6.73
CA LEU A 11 -47.68 21.46 -7.28
C LEU A 11 -46.61 21.86 -6.25
N VAL A 12 -46.95 22.76 -5.30
CA VAL A 12 -46.08 23.11 -4.17
C VAL A 12 -45.83 21.89 -3.27
N ILE A 13 -46.85 21.09 -2.98
CA ILE A 13 -46.71 19.86 -2.20
C ILE A 13 -45.81 18.86 -2.93
N LEU A 14 -46.00 18.68 -4.25
CA LEU A 14 -45.14 17.84 -5.07
C LEU A 14 -43.68 18.35 -5.12
N MET A 15 -43.47 19.67 -5.18
CA MET A 15 -42.15 20.29 -5.16
C MET A 15 -41.45 20.07 -3.80
N LEU A 16 -42.18 20.14 -2.68
CA LEU A 16 -41.67 19.86 -1.34
C LEU A 16 -41.30 18.38 -1.15
N ALA A 17 -41.95 17.46 -1.89
CA ALA A 17 -41.61 16.04 -1.92
C ALA A 17 -40.26 15.76 -2.63
N ARG A 18 -39.60 16.78 -3.21
CA ARG A 18 -38.30 16.68 -3.91
C ARG A 18 -38.23 15.47 -4.84
N PRO A 19 -39.06 15.41 -5.93
CA PRO A 19 -39.02 14.29 -6.85
C PRO A 19 -37.63 14.21 -7.49
N GLN A 20 -36.94 13.07 -7.30
CA GLN A 20 -35.61 12.77 -7.81
C GLN A 20 -35.79 11.85 -9.01
N PHE A 21 -35.38 12.30 -10.20
CA PHE A 21 -35.41 11.50 -11.43
C PHE A 21 -34.04 11.55 -12.11
N GLY A 22 -33.57 10.38 -12.52
CA GLY A 22 -32.31 10.21 -13.20
C GLY A 22 -31.14 10.02 -12.23
N SER A 23 -30.20 9.20 -12.63
CA SER A 23 -28.90 9.05 -11.97
C SER A 23 -27.88 9.71 -12.88
N LYS A 24 -27.16 10.71 -12.42
CA LYS A 24 -25.92 11.14 -13.08
C LYS A 24 -24.86 10.09 -12.79
N MET A 25 -24.40 9.42 -13.83
CA MET A 25 -23.15 8.66 -13.76
C MET A 25 -22.01 9.65 -13.85
N GLU A 26 -21.39 9.94 -12.73
CA GLU A 26 -20.15 10.70 -12.72
C GLU A 26 -18.99 9.72 -12.69
N THR A 27 -18.15 9.77 -13.71
CA THR A 27 -16.91 8.99 -13.76
C THR A 27 -15.94 9.63 -12.80
N VAL A 28 -15.93 9.15 -11.55
CA VAL A 28 -14.93 9.61 -10.58
C VAL A 28 -13.64 8.90 -10.89
N LYS A 29 -12.70 9.61 -11.52
CA LYS A 29 -11.31 9.16 -11.64
C LYS A 29 -10.70 9.16 -10.23
N ARG A 30 -10.68 8.00 -9.61
CA ARG A 30 -9.91 7.80 -8.38
C ARG A 30 -8.49 7.40 -8.79
N SER A 31 -7.58 8.35 -8.77
CA SER A 31 -6.15 8.11 -8.91
C SER A 31 -5.55 7.95 -7.52
N GLY A 32 -4.76 6.93 -7.31
CA GLY A 32 -4.04 6.67 -6.08
C GLY A 32 -3.72 5.18 -5.96
N VAL A 33 -2.69 4.86 -5.21
CA VAL A 33 -2.26 3.49 -4.92
C VAL A 33 -2.36 3.24 -3.42
N GLU A 34 -2.81 2.07 -3.05
CA GLU A 34 -2.60 1.55 -1.70
C GLU A 34 -1.32 0.72 -1.71
N ALA A 35 -0.28 1.19 -1.02
CA ALA A 35 1.00 0.51 -0.90
C ALA A 35 1.15 -0.08 0.51
N VAL A 36 1.30 -1.40 0.60
CA VAL A 36 1.65 -2.06 1.87
C VAL A 36 3.11 -2.45 1.82
N ILE A 37 3.90 -1.87 2.71
CA ILE A 37 5.33 -2.12 2.83
C ILE A 37 5.54 -3.20 3.89
N ALA A 38 6.10 -4.33 3.49
CA ALA A 38 6.52 -5.41 4.37
C ALA A 38 8.04 -5.34 4.56
N LEU A 39 8.47 -4.90 5.74
CA LEU A 39 9.86 -4.71 6.09
C LEU A 39 10.38 -5.89 6.91
N ASP A 40 11.38 -6.56 6.39
CA ASP A 40 12.14 -7.58 7.10
C ASP A 40 12.94 -6.93 8.25
N ILE A 41 12.74 -7.45 9.46
CA ILE A 41 13.48 -7.02 10.66
C ILE A 41 14.21 -8.20 11.33
N SER A 42 14.44 -9.26 10.59
CA SER A 42 15.28 -10.37 11.04
C SER A 42 16.70 -9.92 11.37
N ASN A 43 17.42 -10.75 12.11
CA ASN A 43 18.77 -10.40 12.54
C ASN A 43 19.76 -10.20 11.37
N SER A 44 19.52 -10.83 10.23
CA SER A 44 20.35 -10.65 9.02
C SER A 44 20.30 -9.23 8.48
N MET A 45 19.19 -8.49 8.73
CA MET A 45 19.06 -7.09 8.35
C MET A 45 19.92 -6.12 9.17
N LEU A 46 20.60 -6.61 10.21
CA LEU A 46 21.62 -5.83 10.93
C LEU A 46 22.98 -5.81 10.23
N ALA A 47 23.18 -6.62 9.18
CA ALA A 47 24.42 -6.63 8.41
C ALA A 47 24.72 -5.25 7.79
N GLU A 48 26.03 -4.91 7.73
CA GLU A 48 26.53 -3.57 7.36
C GLU A 48 27.18 -3.54 5.97
N ASP A 49 26.87 -4.50 5.10
CA ASP A 49 27.31 -4.52 3.71
C ASP A 49 26.65 -3.41 2.86
N VAL A 50 25.55 -2.85 3.37
CA VAL A 50 24.91 -1.62 2.88
C VAL A 50 24.89 -0.61 4.02
N THR A 51 25.41 0.59 3.77
CA THR A 51 25.62 1.61 4.82
C THR A 51 24.35 2.38 5.18
N PRO A 52 24.02 2.54 6.50
CA PRO A 52 24.75 2.11 7.70
C PRO A 52 24.54 0.62 8.05
N SER A 53 23.33 0.11 7.90
CA SER A 53 22.95 -1.29 7.95
C SER A 53 21.86 -1.55 6.90
N ARG A 54 21.57 -2.82 6.60
CA ARG A 54 20.46 -3.17 5.68
C ARG A 54 19.14 -2.59 6.21
N LEU A 55 18.85 -2.74 7.50
CA LEU A 55 17.62 -2.22 8.12
C LEU A 55 17.55 -0.68 8.05
N ASP A 56 18.61 0.02 8.45
CA ASP A 56 18.61 1.49 8.43
C ASP A 56 18.54 2.06 7.01
N LYS A 57 19.18 1.40 6.05
CA LYS A 57 19.05 1.76 4.63
C LYS A 57 17.63 1.57 4.15
N SER A 58 16.98 0.46 4.52
CA SER A 58 15.59 0.18 4.19
C SER A 58 14.66 1.23 4.79
N LYS A 59 14.82 1.59 6.07
CA LYS A 59 14.04 2.65 6.71
C LYS A 59 14.20 3.99 6.00
N LYS A 60 15.42 4.38 5.63
CA LYS A 60 15.66 5.60 4.86
C LYS A 60 15.00 5.57 3.47
N LEU A 61 15.04 4.42 2.79
CA LEU A 61 14.38 4.24 1.50
C LEU A 61 12.86 4.39 1.64
N ILE A 62 12.24 3.73 2.62
CA ILE A 62 10.79 3.83 2.90
C ILE A 62 10.41 5.28 3.21
N SER A 63 11.17 5.97 4.07
CA SER A 63 10.88 7.36 4.42
C SER A 63 10.86 8.27 3.19
N ARG A 64 11.83 8.12 2.28
CA ARG A 64 11.88 8.88 1.03
C ARG A 64 10.76 8.50 0.06
N LEU A 65 10.44 7.21 -0.03
CA LEU A 65 9.33 6.74 -0.86
C LEU A 65 8.00 7.38 -0.41
N VAL A 66 7.74 7.39 0.91
CA VAL A 66 6.55 8.03 1.49
C VAL A 66 6.50 9.53 1.23
N ASP A 67 7.67 10.22 1.13
CA ASP A 67 7.73 11.64 0.75
C ASP A 67 7.27 11.94 -0.68
N THR A 68 7.27 10.93 -1.55
CA THR A 68 6.82 11.08 -2.93
C THR A 68 5.32 10.83 -3.12
N PHE A 69 4.66 10.27 -2.13
CA PHE A 69 3.24 9.96 -2.16
C PHE A 69 2.41 11.25 -2.04
N ASN A 70 1.37 11.38 -2.87
CA ASN A 70 0.47 12.54 -2.85
C ASN A 70 -0.98 12.14 -2.51
N ASN A 71 -1.55 11.23 -3.28
CA ASN A 71 -2.92 10.70 -3.06
C ASN A 71 -2.90 9.21 -2.73
N ASP A 72 -1.72 8.67 -2.48
CA ASP A 72 -1.51 7.27 -2.17
C ASP A 72 -1.71 7.01 -0.67
N LYS A 73 -2.01 5.77 -0.32
CA LYS A 73 -2.08 5.35 1.06
C LYS A 73 -0.96 4.37 1.34
N VAL A 74 -0.43 4.40 2.55
CA VAL A 74 0.64 3.52 2.99
C VAL A 74 0.24 2.71 4.20
N GLY A 75 0.53 1.41 4.19
CA GLY A 75 0.50 0.54 5.36
C GLY A 75 1.89 -0.03 5.62
N LEU A 76 2.18 -0.38 6.87
CA LEU A 76 3.48 -0.89 7.28
C LEU A 76 3.32 -2.20 8.04
N ILE A 77 3.98 -3.23 7.55
CA ILE A 77 4.09 -4.55 8.17
C ILE A 77 5.58 -4.76 8.49
N VAL A 78 5.85 -5.32 9.64
CA VAL A 78 7.17 -5.84 10.00
C VAL A 78 7.12 -7.35 10.08
N PHE A 79 8.19 -8.00 9.64
CA PHE A 79 8.24 -9.46 9.70
C PHE A 79 9.65 -9.98 9.96
N ALA A 80 9.70 -11.17 10.53
CA ALA A 80 10.86 -12.04 10.70
C ALA A 80 10.35 -13.50 10.61
N GLY A 81 10.47 -14.32 11.64
CA GLY A 81 9.80 -15.62 11.71
C GLY A 81 8.27 -15.56 11.89
N ASP A 82 7.71 -14.37 12.07
CA ASP A 82 6.29 -14.05 12.12
C ASP A 82 6.06 -12.66 11.54
N ALA A 83 4.80 -12.25 11.26
CA ALA A 83 4.48 -10.98 10.65
C ALA A 83 3.40 -10.21 11.42
N PHE A 84 3.60 -8.89 11.58
CA PHE A 84 2.69 -8.01 12.32
C PHE A 84 2.44 -6.70 11.60
N THR A 85 1.20 -6.22 11.65
CA THR A 85 0.85 -4.89 11.16
C THR A 85 1.32 -3.84 12.15
N GLN A 86 2.33 -3.05 11.76
CA GLN A 86 2.84 -1.94 12.54
C GLN A 86 2.00 -0.68 12.34
N LEU A 87 1.52 -0.46 11.11
CA LEU A 87 0.63 0.63 10.77
C LEU A 87 -0.41 0.15 9.75
N PRO A 88 -1.72 0.24 10.06
CA PRO A 88 -2.76 0.02 9.06
C PRO A 88 -2.68 1.04 7.92
N ILE A 89 -3.30 0.72 6.77
CA ILE A 89 -3.31 1.61 5.60
C ILE A 89 -3.89 2.98 5.97
N THR A 90 -3.11 4.03 5.73
CA THR A 90 -3.44 5.42 6.04
C THR A 90 -2.84 6.39 5.01
N SER A 91 -3.39 7.60 4.95
CA SER A 91 -2.81 8.75 4.26
C SER A 91 -2.01 9.67 5.19
N ASP A 92 -1.87 9.31 6.47
CA ASP A 92 -1.07 10.06 7.44
C ASP A 92 0.41 9.65 7.33
N TYR A 93 1.13 10.34 6.46
CA TYR A 93 2.56 10.08 6.21
C TYR A 93 3.45 10.47 7.39
N VAL A 94 3.01 11.40 8.24
CA VAL A 94 3.75 11.79 9.45
C VAL A 94 3.77 10.62 10.43
N SER A 95 2.60 10.06 10.72
CA SER A 95 2.49 8.85 11.55
C SER A 95 3.27 7.67 10.95
N ALA A 96 3.21 7.48 9.63
CA ALA A 96 3.94 6.41 8.96
C ALA A 96 5.45 6.51 9.21
N LYS A 97 6.04 7.71 9.12
CA LYS A 97 7.46 7.94 9.41
C LYS A 97 7.78 7.77 10.90
N MET A 98 6.91 8.24 11.79
CA MET A 98 7.09 8.05 13.23
C MET A 98 7.15 6.56 13.59
N PHE A 99 6.21 5.75 13.10
CA PHE A 99 6.23 4.31 13.33
C PHE A 99 7.45 3.64 12.72
N LEU A 100 7.88 4.06 11.53
CA LEU A 100 9.08 3.55 10.87
C LEU A 100 10.35 3.74 11.74
N GLU A 101 10.49 4.88 12.41
CA GLU A 101 11.63 5.15 13.28
C GLU A 101 11.68 4.21 14.49
N THR A 102 10.54 3.78 15.02
CA THR A 102 10.47 2.88 16.19
C THR A 102 10.82 1.43 15.87
N ILE A 103 10.88 1.07 14.58
CA ILE A 103 11.15 -0.30 14.15
C ILE A 103 12.57 -0.72 14.51
N ASN A 104 12.68 -1.87 15.14
CA ASN A 104 13.93 -2.54 15.47
C ASN A 104 13.71 -4.07 15.54
N PRO A 105 14.75 -4.90 15.44
CA PRO A 105 14.62 -6.35 15.42
C PRO A 105 13.98 -6.96 16.67
N SER A 106 14.00 -6.26 17.80
CA SER A 106 13.42 -6.77 19.06
C SER A 106 11.88 -6.75 19.10
N LEU A 107 11.22 -6.15 18.11
CA LEU A 107 9.76 -6.14 17.99
C LEU A 107 9.20 -7.55 17.72
N ILE A 108 10.00 -8.43 17.12
CA ILE A 108 9.61 -9.82 16.84
C ILE A 108 10.57 -10.75 17.57
N THR A 109 10.01 -11.55 18.47
CA THR A 109 10.80 -12.51 19.26
C THR A 109 11.12 -13.78 18.49
N THR A 110 10.23 -14.19 17.58
CA THR A 110 10.42 -15.35 16.71
C THR A 110 11.41 -15.01 15.62
N GLN A 111 12.60 -15.58 15.71
CA GLN A 111 13.63 -15.40 14.69
C GLN A 111 13.39 -16.32 13.50
N GLY A 112 13.91 -15.94 12.36
CA GLY A 112 13.70 -16.57 11.06
C GLY A 112 13.21 -15.53 10.07
N THR A 113 12.77 -15.96 8.88
CA THR A 113 12.21 -15.08 7.85
C THR A 113 11.09 -15.82 7.14
N ASP A 114 9.85 -15.36 7.31
CA ASP A 114 8.65 -15.87 6.66
C ASP A 114 8.04 -14.78 5.75
N ILE A 115 8.57 -14.71 4.54
CA ILE A 115 8.10 -13.77 3.52
C ILE A 115 6.66 -14.10 3.08
N GLY A 116 6.31 -15.39 3.04
CA GLY A 116 4.98 -15.83 2.64
C GLY A 116 3.89 -15.32 3.58
N THR A 117 4.10 -15.43 4.89
CA THR A 117 3.17 -14.90 5.90
C THR A 117 3.07 -13.37 5.82
N ALA A 118 4.18 -12.67 5.58
CA ALA A 118 4.15 -11.22 5.40
C ALA A 118 3.31 -10.79 4.17
N ILE A 119 3.45 -11.46 3.03
CA ILE A 119 2.65 -11.19 1.82
C ILE A 119 1.16 -11.49 2.08
N ARG A 120 0.83 -12.62 2.71
CA ARG A 120 -0.56 -12.96 3.06
C ARG A 120 -1.19 -11.97 4.03
N LEU A 121 -0.42 -11.45 4.98
CA LEU A 121 -0.87 -10.39 5.88
C LEU A 121 -1.10 -9.08 5.12
N ALA A 122 -0.20 -8.72 4.19
CA ALA A 122 -0.33 -7.57 3.34
C ALA A 122 -1.61 -7.62 2.49
N MET A 123 -1.92 -8.77 1.88
CA MET A 123 -3.15 -8.97 1.11
C MET A 123 -4.42 -8.70 1.93
N LYS A 124 -4.41 -9.04 3.23
CA LYS A 124 -5.56 -8.82 4.12
C LYS A 124 -5.67 -7.37 4.62
N SER A 125 -4.62 -6.59 4.48
CA SER A 125 -4.55 -5.21 4.99
C SER A 125 -5.15 -4.18 4.03
N PHE A 126 -5.36 -4.52 2.76
CA PHE A 126 -5.94 -3.61 1.77
C PHE A 126 -7.40 -3.30 2.06
N THR A 127 -7.81 -2.07 1.70
CA THR A 127 -9.21 -1.68 1.84
C THR A 127 -10.08 -2.38 0.77
N PRO A 128 -11.39 -2.59 1.04
CA PRO A 128 -12.29 -3.19 0.05
C PRO A 128 -12.62 -2.23 -1.11
N GLN A 129 -11.94 -1.11 -1.22
CA GLN A 129 -12.19 -0.09 -2.22
C GLN A 129 -11.81 -0.58 -3.62
N GLU A 130 -12.76 -0.56 -4.56
CA GLU A 130 -12.52 -0.90 -5.96
C GLU A 130 -11.86 0.26 -6.71
N GLY A 131 -11.12 -0.05 -7.79
CA GLY A 131 -10.51 0.95 -8.66
C GLY A 131 -9.26 1.64 -8.10
N VAL A 132 -8.63 1.05 -7.09
CA VAL A 132 -7.37 1.54 -6.53
C VAL A 132 -6.26 0.54 -6.85
N GLY A 133 -5.13 1.02 -7.36
CA GLY A 133 -3.94 0.18 -7.57
C GLY A 133 -3.43 -0.36 -6.22
N ARG A 134 -3.05 -1.64 -6.18
CA ARG A 134 -2.57 -2.29 -4.95
C ARG A 134 -1.16 -2.80 -5.15
N ALA A 135 -0.24 -2.30 -4.33
CA ALA A 135 1.16 -2.68 -4.34
C ALA A 135 1.58 -3.28 -3.00
N ILE A 136 2.18 -4.46 -3.01
CA ILE A 136 2.89 -5.04 -1.87
C ILE A 136 4.38 -4.84 -2.13
N ILE A 137 5.07 -4.17 -1.22
CA ILE A 137 6.49 -3.85 -1.34
C ILE A 137 7.23 -4.64 -0.26
N VAL A 138 7.87 -5.71 -0.63
CA VAL A 138 8.67 -6.55 0.29
C VAL A 138 10.11 -6.06 0.29
N ILE A 139 10.66 -5.77 1.45
CA ILE A 139 12.05 -5.34 1.62
C ILE A 139 12.75 -6.37 2.50
N THR A 140 13.67 -7.13 1.93
CA THR A 140 14.31 -8.29 2.55
C THR A 140 15.68 -8.58 1.94
N ASP A 141 16.47 -9.42 2.57
CA ASP A 141 17.66 -10.04 1.96
C ASP A 141 17.35 -11.36 1.24
N GLY A 142 16.09 -11.80 1.26
CA GLY A 142 15.64 -13.00 0.56
C GLY A 142 16.04 -14.32 1.21
N GLU A 143 16.61 -14.31 2.42
CA GLU A 143 16.81 -15.54 3.21
C GLU A 143 15.45 -16.00 3.73
N ASN A 144 14.76 -16.87 2.99
CA ASN A 144 13.46 -17.40 3.38
C ASN A 144 13.62 -18.79 3.98
N HIS A 145 13.21 -18.97 5.24
CA HIS A 145 13.39 -20.21 5.97
C HIS A 145 12.14 -21.09 6.00
N GLU A 146 10.94 -20.51 5.79
CA GLU A 146 9.67 -21.22 6.01
C GLU A 146 8.99 -21.65 4.68
N GLY A 147 9.46 -21.20 3.52
CA GLY A 147 8.85 -21.51 2.22
C GLY A 147 7.54 -20.74 1.97
N GLY A 148 6.87 -21.04 0.83
CA GLY A 148 5.55 -20.49 0.52
C GLY A 148 5.51 -19.02 0.09
N ALA A 149 6.67 -18.38 -0.12
CA ALA A 149 6.74 -16.97 -0.52
C ALA A 149 6.33 -16.76 -1.98
N VAL A 150 6.73 -17.66 -2.87
CA VAL A 150 6.39 -17.61 -4.29
C VAL A 150 4.90 -17.85 -4.50
N GLU A 151 4.35 -18.83 -3.79
CA GLU A 151 2.91 -19.14 -3.80
C GLU A 151 2.08 -17.96 -3.26
N ALA A 152 2.51 -17.32 -2.17
CA ALA A 152 1.83 -16.14 -1.62
C ALA A 152 1.87 -14.95 -2.60
N ALA A 153 2.98 -14.76 -3.32
CA ALA A 153 3.07 -13.74 -4.35
C ALA A 153 2.15 -14.02 -5.54
N GLN A 154 2.04 -15.29 -5.95
CA GLN A 154 1.09 -15.70 -6.98
C GLN A 154 -0.36 -15.48 -6.55
N GLU A 155 -0.73 -15.85 -5.32
CA GLU A 155 -2.05 -15.57 -4.75
C GLU A 155 -2.39 -14.07 -4.77
N ALA A 156 -1.39 -13.21 -4.50
CA ALA A 156 -1.55 -11.76 -4.55
C ALA A 156 -1.80 -11.28 -5.98
N ALA A 157 -1.04 -11.79 -6.96
CA ALA A 157 -1.21 -11.46 -8.37
C ALA A 157 -2.58 -11.88 -8.92
N GLU A 158 -3.08 -13.06 -8.55
CA GLU A 158 -4.41 -13.55 -8.91
C GLU A 158 -5.54 -12.66 -8.38
N LYS A 159 -5.30 -11.95 -7.28
CA LYS A 159 -6.21 -10.95 -6.69
C LYS A 159 -5.99 -9.52 -7.23
N GLY A 160 -5.19 -9.36 -8.28
CA GLY A 160 -4.94 -8.06 -8.91
C GLY A 160 -3.98 -7.15 -8.13
N MET A 161 -3.17 -7.71 -7.23
CA MET A 161 -2.12 -6.98 -6.49
C MET A 161 -0.77 -7.22 -7.16
N GLN A 162 0.13 -6.23 -7.12
CA GLN A 162 1.50 -6.42 -7.59
C GLN A 162 2.47 -6.53 -6.42
N VAL A 163 3.43 -7.46 -6.50
CA VAL A 163 4.43 -7.68 -5.46
C VAL A 163 5.79 -7.22 -5.95
N PHE A 164 6.27 -6.10 -5.42
CA PHE A 164 7.62 -5.59 -5.67
C PHE A 164 8.54 -6.11 -4.57
N VAL A 165 9.74 -6.57 -4.96
CA VAL A 165 10.72 -7.08 -4.00
C VAL A 165 11.99 -6.25 -4.09
N LEU A 166 12.34 -5.63 -2.98
CA LEU A 166 13.58 -4.88 -2.82
C LEU A 166 14.58 -5.76 -2.07
N GLY A 167 15.56 -6.27 -2.80
CA GLY A 167 16.63 -7.07 -2.22
C GLY A 167 17.73 -6.19 -1.64
N VAL A 168 17.98 -6.33 -0.34
CA VAL A 168 18.95 -5.50 0.38
C VAL A 168 20.12 -6.34 0.85
N GLY A 169 21.32 -5.94 0.46
CA GLY A 169 22.57 -6.61 0.85
C GLY A 169 23.46 -7.00 -0.32
N SER A 170 24.55 -7.71 0.00
CA SER A 170 25.51 -8.24 -0.97
C SER A 170 25.37 -9.75 -1.13
N PRO A 171 25.43 -10.29 -2.36
CA PRO A 171 25.54 -11.73 -2.59
C PRO A 171 26.86 -12.33 -2.06
N ASP A 172 27.90 -11.51 -1.91
CA ASP A 172 29.20 -11.97 -1.40
C ASP A 172 29.12 -12.37 0.08
N GLY A 173 28.14 -11.81 0.80
CA GLY A 173 27.90 -12.06 2.21
C GLY A 173 28.56 -11.05 3.13
N SER A 174 27.97 -10.90 4.31
CA SER A 174 28.47 -10.03 5.38
C SER A 174 28.21 -10.65 6.75
N PRO A 175 29.12 -10.49 7.72
CA PRO A 175 28.88 -10.94 9.06
C PRO A 175 27.80 -10.09 9.75
N ILE A 176 27.02 -10.70 10.63
CA ILE A 176 26.00 -10.01 11.41
C ILE A 176 26.64 -9.45 12.68
N PRO A 177 26.59 -8.12 12.94
CA PRO A 177 27.09 -7.54 14.19
C PRO A 177 26.33 -8.11 15.41
N ALA A 178 27.02 -8.32 16.52
CA ALA A 178 26.41 -8.74 17.78
C ALA A 178 25.55 -7.61 18.38
N GLU A 179 26.06 -6.39 18.29
CA GLU A 179 25.36 -5.15 18.62
C GLU A 179 25.60 -4.15 17.48
N ASN A 180 24.66 -3.22 17.24
CA ASN A 180 24.81 -2.21 16.20
C ASN A 180 26.15 -1.43 16.37
N GLY A 181 26.94 -1.40 15.30
CA GLY A 181 28.22 -0.68 15.28
C GLY A 181 29.33 -1.34 16.10
N SER A 182 29.18 -2.58 16.54
CA SER A 182 30.24 -3.31 17.27
C SER A 182 31.16 -4.07 16.33
N ASN A 183 32.43 -4.18 16.71
CA ASN A 183 33.37 -5.06 16.02
C ASN A 183 33.19 -6.55 16.37
N ASN A 184 32.21 -6.88 17.21
CA ASN A 184 31.86 -8.24 17.55
C ASN A 184 30.77 -8.75 16.66
N PHE A 185 30.90 -9.98 16.17
CA PHE A 185 29.93 -10.61 15.27
C PHE A 185 29.17 -11.73 15.98
N ARG A 186 27.92 -11.94 15.57
CA ARG A 186 27.13 -13.07 16.04
C ARG A 186 27.79 -14.38 15.63
N ARG A 187 27.70 -15.36 16.52
CA ARG A 187 28.28 -16.69 16.33
C ARG A 187 27.21 -17.76 16.45
N ASP A 188 27.39 -18.83 15.70
CA ASP A 188 26.60 -20.03 15.81
C ASP A 188 26.94 -20.83 17.10
N LYS A 189 26.29 -21.98 17.28
CA LYS A 189 26.52 -22.87 18.44
C LYS A 189 27.92 -23.45 18.48
N ASP A 190 28.61 -23.51 17.34
CA ASP A 190 29.95 -24.04 17.16
C ASP A 190 31.03 -22.93 17.27
N GLY A 191 30.61 -21.68 17.48
CA GLY A 191 31.49 -20.54 17.65
C GLY A 191 31.92 -19.87 16.34
N ASN A 192 31.42 -20.30 15.16
CA ASN A 192 31.70 -19.67 13.87
C ASN A 192 30.91 -18.39 13.69
N VAL A 193 31.48 -17.40 13.01
CA VAL A 193 30.80 -16.17 12.68
C VAL A 193 29.66 -16.44 11.67
N ILE A 194 28.46 -15.96 12.00
CA ILE A 194 27.30 -16.06 11.12
C ILE A 194 27.43 -15.05 10.01
N VAL A 195 27.41 -15.53 8.76
CA VAL A 195 27.47 -14.70 7.53
C VAL A 195 26.16 -14.84 6.81
N THR A 196 25.50 -13.71 6.54
CA THR A 196 24.27 -13.61 5.76
C THR A 196 24.55 -13.10 4.35
N ARG A 197 23.76 -13.56 3.38
CA ARG A 197 23.87 -13.19 1.96
C ARG A 197 22.55 -12.79 1.37
N LEU A 198 22.58 -11.84 0.44
CA LEU A 198 21.41 -11.54 -0.38
C LEU A 198 21.09 -12.72 -1.31
N ASN A 199 19.89 -13.28 -1.18
CA ASN A 199 19.37 -14.30 -2.09
C ASN A 199 18.59 -13.64 -3.22
N GLU A 200 19.32 -13.14 -4.24
CA GLU A 200 18.71 -12.46 -5.38
C GLU A 200 17.75 -13.36 -6.17
N GLN A 201 18.08 -14.65 -6.30
CA GLN A 201 17.26 -15.58 -7.03
C GLN A 201 15.84 -15.69 -6.41
N MET A 202 15.75 -15.90 -5.11
CA MET A 202 14.48 -15.97 -4.38
C MET A 202 13.69 -14.67 -4.53
N CYS A 203 14.35 -13.51 -4.38
CA CYS A 203 13.72 -12.21 -4.56
C CYS A 203 13.14 -12.04 -5.98
N GLN A 204 13.86 -12.49 -7.02
CA GLN A 204 13.41 -12.43 -8.41
C GLN A 204 12.22 -13.37 -8.66
N GLU A 205 12.25 -14.57 -8.10
CA GLU A 205 11.17 -15.56 -8.23
C GLU A 205 9.87 -15.02 -7.59
N ILE A 206 9.95 -14.44 -6.39
CA ILE A 206 8.80 -13.83 -5.70
C ILE A 206 8.25 -12.65 -6.51
N ALA A 207 9.10 -11.73 -6.96
CA ALA A 207 8.67 -10.57 -7.73
C ALA A 207 8.00 -10.97 -9.05
N LYS A 208 8.56 -11.98 -9.75
CA LYS A 208 7.99 -12.51 -10.98
C LYS A 208 6.63 -13.16 -10.76
N ALA A 209 6.49 -13.97 -9.70
CA ALA A 209 5.23 -14.63 -9.37
C ALA A 209 4.14 -13.60 -9.00
N GLY A 210 4.54 -12.49 -8.36
CA GLY A 210 3.67 -11.39 -7.96
C GLY A 210 3.37 -10.36 -9.05
N ASN A 211 3.68 -10.62 -10.33
CA ASN A 211 3.52 -9.67 -11.45
C ASN A 211 4.16 -8.30 -11.21
N GLY A 212 5.19 -8.25 -10.38
CA GLY A 212 5.93 -7.04 -10.06
C GLY A 212 7.37 -7.08 -10.56
N MET A 213 8.24 -6.39 -9.86
CA MET A 213 9.64 -6.25 -10.23
C MET A 213 10.56 -6.48 -9.02
N TYR A 214 11.69 -7.15 -9.26
CA TYR A 214 12.82 -7.17 -8.33
C TYR A 214 13.68 -5.92 -8.52
N ILE A 215 14.06 -5.27 -7.43
CA ILE A 215 14.92 -4.09 -7.43
C ILE A 215 16.02 -4.30 -6.37
N ARG A 216 17.28 -4.27 -6.80
CA ARG A 216 18.39 -4.35 -5.87
C ARG A 216 18.61 -3.00 -5.18
N VAL A 217 18.71 -3.03 -3.88
CA VAL A 217 19.05 -1.85 -3.06
C VAL A 217 20.54 -1.84 -2.80
N ASP A 218 21.20 -0.86 -3.38
CA ASP A 218 22.62 -0.57 -3.17
C ASP A 218 22.81 0.72 -2.36
N ASN A 219 24.04 1.23 -2.32
CA ASN A 219 24.35 2.49 -1.66
C ASN A 219 23.87 3.73 -2.44
N THR A 220 23.37 3.56 -3.68
CA THR A 220 22.78 4.66 -4.47
C THR A 220 21.30 4.86 -4.11
N ASN A 221 20.65 5.86 -4.70
CA ASN A 221 19.21 6.10 -4.57
C ASN A 221 18.46 5.65 -5.83
N SER A 222 19.02 4.73 -6.61
CA SER A 222 18.42 4.25 -7.86
C SER A 222 17.15 3.44 -7.61
N ALA A 223 17.15 2.60 -6.58
CA ALA A 223 16.04 1.73 -6.22
C ALA A 223 14.74 2.51 -5.97
N GLU A 224 14.81 3.63 -5.25
CA GLU A 224 13.68 4.49 -4.95
C GLU A 224 13.04 5.05 -6.23
N LYS A 225 13.86 5.54 -7.17
CA LYS A 225 13.36 6.11 -8.44
C LYS A 225 12.68 5.06 -9.31
N VAL A 226 13.26 3.86 -9.39
CA VAL A 226 12.69 2.74 -10.15
C VAL A 226 11.36 2.33 -9.56
N LEU A 227 11.30 2.12 -8.24
CA LEU A 227 10.07 1.73 -7.55
C LEU A 227 8.97 2.78 -7.72
N ASN A 228 9.29 4.07 -7.55
CA ASN A 228 8.35 5.16 -7.74
C ASN A 228 7.74 5.18 -9.15
N ASN A 229 8.56 4.95 -10.17
CA ASN A 229 8.09 4.88 -11.55
C ASN A 229 7.14 3.71 -11.78
N GLU A 230 7.38 2.57 -11.15
CA GLU A 230 6.49 1.39 -11.24
C GLU A 230 5.17 1.63 -10.51
N ILE A 231 5.21 2.18 -9.29
CA ILE A 231 4.01 2.54 -8.52
C ILE A 231 3.16 3.57 -9.29
N ALA A 232 3.80 4.57 -9.92
CA ALA A 232 3.10 5.57 -10.73
C ALA A 232 2.38 4.98 -11.96
N LYS A 233 2.80 3.82 -12.46
CA LYS A 233 2.07 3.11 -13.53
C LYS A 233 0.79 2.49 -13.01
N LEU A 234 0.76 2.01 -11.77
CA LEU A 234 -0.43 1.46 -11.13
C LEU A 234 -1.51 2.53 -10.90
N SER A 235 -1.11 3.76 -10.54
CA SER A 235 -2.03 4.87 -10.35
C SER A 235 -2.67 5.37 -11.65
N LYS A 236 -2.02 5.12 -12.79
CA LYS A 236 -2.49 5.49 -14.12
C LYS A 236 -3.37 4.44 -14.79
N ALA A 237 -3.43 3.24 -14.25
CA ALA A 237 -4.38 2.23 -14.70
C ALA A 237 -5.78 2.72 -14.27
N ASP A 238 -6.36 3.57 -15.10
CA ASP A 238 -7.70 4.15 -14.92
C ASP A 238 -8.71 3.01 -14.80
N VAL A 239 -9.14 2.72 -13.61
CA VAL A 239 -10.41 2.04 -13.42
C VAL A 239 -11.48 3.14 -13.42
N GLU A 240 -12.17 3.27 -14.54
CA GLU A 240 -13.40 4.05 -14.63
C GLU A 240 -14.45 3.40 -13.70
N SER A 241 -14.41 3.75 -12.43
CA SER A 241 -15.44 3.38 -11.49
C SER A 241 -16.64 4.27 -11.73
N GLN A 242 -17.71 3.72 -12.29
CA GLN A 242 -19.00 4.40 -12.38
C GLN A 242 -19.61 4.43 -10.97
N VAL A 243 -19.45 5.55 -10.29
CA VAL A 243 -20.13 5.80 -9.01
C VAL A 243 -21.46 6.47 -9.31
N TYR A 244 -22.55 5.87 -8.85
CA TYR A 244 -23.86 6.54 -8.84
C TYR A 244 -23.79 7.68 -7.83
N THR A 245 -23.56 8.89 -8.32
CA THR A 245 -23.65 10.09 -7.50
C THR A 245 -25.01 10.72 -7.70
N GLU A 246 -25.56 11.16 -6.62
CA GLU A 246 -26.79 11.92 -6.40
C GLU A 246 -27.82 11.98 -7.53
N PHE A 247 -29.06 11.72 -7.17
CA PHE A 247 -30.22 11.89 -8.05
C PHE A 247 -30.39 13.36 -8.42
N ASP A 248 -30.67 13.65 -9.69
CA ASP A 248 -30.89 15.00 -10.16
C ASP A 248 -32.25 15.52 -9.60
N GLU A 249 -32.18 16.58 -8.80
CA GLU A 249 -33.36 17.18 -8.21
C GLU A 249 -34.12 18.01 -9.29
N GLN A 250 -35.33 17.57 -9.63
CA GLN A 250 -36.12 18.20 -10.69
C GLN A 250 -37.13 19.25 -10.15
N PHE A 251 -36.92 19.76 -8.94
CA PHE A 251 -37.84 20.74 -8.32
C PHE A 251 -37.88 22.06 -9.11
N GLN A 252 -36.85 22.42 -9.87
CA GLN A 252 -36.79 23.65 -10.63
C GLN A 252 -37.88 23.73 -11.71
N ALA A 253 -38.14 22.64 -12.41
CA ALA A 253 -39.18 22.60 -13.43
C ALA A 253 -40.58 22.80 -12.80
N LEU A 254 -40.83 22.19 -11.64
CA LEU A 254 -42.06 22.36 -10.89
C LEU A 254 -42.19 23.80 -10.35
N ALA A 255 -41.10 24.39 -9.88
CA ALA A 255 -41.08 25.78 -9.39
C ALA A 255 -41.47 26.79 -10.49
N TRP A 256 -40.98 26.64 -11.71
CA TRP A 256 -41.35 27.48 -12.84
C TRP A 256 -42.84 27.32 -13.19
N LEU A 257 -43.38 26.11 -13.13
CA LEU A 257 -44.81 25.84 -13.38
C LEU A 257 -45.70 26.52 -12.33
N VAL A 258 -45.33 26.47 -11.06
CA VAL A 258 -46.04 27.16 -9.96
C VAL A 258 -46.02 28.66 -10.16
N LEU A 259 -44.86 29.23 -10.52
CA LEU A 259 -44.72 30.66 -10.76
C LEU A 259 -45.62 31.16 -11.90
N ILE A 260 -45.66 30.41 -13.02
CA ILE A 260 -46.55 30.75 -14.17
C ILE A 260 -48.01 30.71 -13.74
N LEU A 261 -48.46 29.68 -12.99
CA LEU A 261 -49.85 29.59 -12.50
C LEU A 261 -50.21 30.76 -11.59
N LEU A 262 -49.33 31.21 -10.72
CA LEU A 262 -49.53 32.35 -9.83
C LEU A 262 -49.61 33.70 -10.57
N VAL A 263 -48.87 33.85 -11.68
CA VAL A 263 -48.90 35.07 -12.50
C VAL A 263 -50.20 35.16 -13.34
N VAL A 264 -50.77 34.03 -13.74
CA VAL A 264 -52.01 33.94 -14.53
C VAL A 264 -53.27 34.13 -13.70
N GLU A 265 -53.20 33.92 -12.39
CA GLU A 265 -54.31 34.10 -11.44
C GLU A 265 -54.63 35.59 -11.17
#